data_12ede4dce060fd5038fbb4c946cfd614
#
_entry.id   12ede4dce060fd5038fbb4c946cfd614
#
_cell.length_a   1.000
_cell.length_b   1.000
_cell.length_c   1.000
_cell.angle_alpha   90.00
_cell.angle_beta   90.00
_cell.angle_gamma   90.00
#
_symmetry.space_group_name_H-M   'P 1'
#
loop_
_entity.id
_entity.type
_entity.pdbx_description
1 polymer ?
#
loop_
_entity_poly.entity_id
_entity_poly.type
_entity_poly.pdbx_seq_one_letter_code
_entity_poly.pdbx_strand_id
1 'polypeptide(L)'
;MIKKAVIPAAGWGTRFLPITKSQPKEMIPIVDTPVIQYVVEEAVASGITDILIIIGKGKRAIEEHFDRSPILEESLLAKKQYDLLEQIKKISNLANIHFIWQKEMNGLGDAIRYASDH
;
A
#
# COMPACT_ATOMS: atom_id res chain seq x y z
N MET A 1 2.57 11.35 21.48
CA MET A 1 1.56 11.05 20.41
C MET A 1 2.21 10.22 19.31
N ILE A 2 1.60 9.12 18.97
CA ILE A 2 2.12 8.24 17.92
C ILE A 2 1.68 8.81 16.57
N LYS A 3 2.64 9.17 15.72
CA LYS A 3 2.37 9.72 14.38
C LYS A 3 2.89 8.84 13.26
N LYS A 4 3.49 7.70 13.62
CA LYS A 4 4.07 6.76 12.67
C LYS A 4 3.48 5.38 12.85
N ALA A 5 3.29 4.67 11.74
CA ALA A 5 2.85 3.28 11.76
C ALA A 5 3.76 2.45 10.86
N VAL A 6 3.91 1.18 11.20
CA VAL A 6 4.64 0.20 10.39
C VAL A 6 3.66 -0.88 9.98
N ILE A 7 3.54 -1.12 8.68
CA ILE A 7 2.65 -2.15 8.13
C ILE A 7 3.51 -3.22 7.47
N PRO A 8 3.60 -4.42 8.06
CA PRO A 8 4.31 -5.53 7.42
C PRO A 8 3.43 -6.14 6.32
N ALA A 9 3.91 -6.14 5.09
CA ALA A 9 3.17 -6.60 3.93
C ALA A 9 4.03 -7.52 3.04
N ALA A 10 5.03 -8.19 3.62
CA ALA A 10 5.96 -9.02 2.86
C ALA A 10 5.60 -10.52 2.85
N GLY A 11 4.58 -10.95 3.59
CA GLY A 11 4.20 -12.36 3.68
C GLY A 11 3.59 -12.91 2.40
N TRP A 12 3.61 -14.23 2.22
CA TRP A 12 3.14 -14.89 1.01
C TRP A 12 1.62 -14.94 0.85
N GLY A 13 0.85 -14.78 1.94
CA GLY A 13 -0.61 -14.84 1.88
C GLY A 13 -1.14 -16.23 1.53
N THR A 14 -0.54 -17.29 2.09
CA THR A 14 -0.86 -18.67 1.73
C THR A 14 -2.32 -19.05 1.95
N ARG A 15 -3.02 -18.37 2.85
CA ARG A 15 -4.44 -18.63 3.11
C ARG A 15 -5.34 -18.31 1.92
N PHE A 16 -4.87 -17.48 1.00
CA PHE A 16 -5.64 -17.01 -0.16
C PHE A 16 -5.15 -17.59 -1.48
N LEU A 17 -4.30 -18.61 -1.44
CA LEU A 17 -3.89 -19.28 -2.66
C LEU A 17 -5.12 -19.94 -3.33
N PRO A 18 -5.18 -19.98 -4.66
CA PRO A 18 -4.13 -19.59 -5.61
C PRO A 18 -4.09 -18.12 -6.01
N ILE A 19 -5.04 -17.28 -5.57
CA ILE A 19 -5.08 -15.87 -5.99
C ILE A 19 -3.80 -15.12 -5.62
N THR A 20 -3.19 -15.45 -4.48
CA THR A 20 -1.97 -14.79 -4.01
C THR A 20 -0.69 -15.32 -4.65
N LYS A 21 -0.79 -16.27 -5.59
CA LYS A 21 0.37 -16.72 -6.34
C LYS A 21 0.99 -15.58 -7.16
N SER A 22 0.16 -14.74 -7.75
CA SER A 22 0.60 -13.62 -8.58
C SER A 22 0.14 -12.25 -8.07
N GLN A 23 -0.74 -12.22 -7.06
CA GLN A 23 -1.26 -10.98 -6.50
C GLN A 23 -1.02 -10.95 -4.98
N PRO A 24 -0.53 -9.83 -4.44
CA PRO A 24 -0.42 -9.69 -2.99
C PRO A 24 -1.79 -9.80 -2.31
N LYS A 25 -1.85 -10.47 -1.15
CA LYS A 25 -3.09 -10.53 -0.37
C LYS A 25 -3.61 -9.15 -0.01
N GLU A 26 -2.72 -8.18 0.17
CA GLU A 26 -3.04 -6.80 0.49
C GLU A 26 -3.77 -6.07 -0.63
N MET A 27 -3.70 -6.62 -1.85
CA MET A 27 -4.37 -6.07 -3.03
C MET A 27 -5.69 -6.76 -3.35
N ILE A 28 -6.12 -7.72 -2.53
CA ILE A 28 -7.45 -8.33 -2.68
C ILE A 28 -8.50 -7.23 -2.47
N PRO A 29 -9.40 -7.04 -3.44
CA PRO A 29 -10.34 -5.92 -3.34
C PRO A 29 -11.54 -6.22 -2.44
N ILE A 30 -12.02 -5.16 -1.81
CA ILE A 30 -13.36 -5.12 -1.24
C ILE A 30 -14.13 -4.16 -2.14
N VAL A 31 -15.00 -4.67 -2.99
CA VAL A 31 -15.66 -3.97 -4.09
C VAL A 31 -14.61 -3.53 -5.12
N ASP A 32 -14.13 -2.30 -5.05
CA ASP A 32 -13.14 -1.73 -6.00
C ASP A 32 -11.87 -1.25 -5.32
N THR A 33 -11.76 -1.45 -4.02
CA THR A 33 -10.66 -0.87 -3.22
C THR A 33 -9.82 -1.98 -2.59
N PRO A 34 -8.49 -1.99 -2.80
CA PRO A 34 -7.62 -2.99 -2.16
C PRO A 34 -7.66 -2.87 -0.64
N VAL A 35 -7.56 -4.01 0.02
CA VAL A 35 -7.58 -4.09 1.50
C VAL A 35 -6.54 -3.17 2.12
N ILE A 36 -5.33 -3.10 1.54
CA ILE A 36 -4.25 -2.26 2.09
C ILE A 36 -4.65 -0.79 2.17
N GLN A 37 -5.47 -0.31 1.23
CA GLN A 37 -5.94 1.08 1.26
C GLN A 37 -6.80 1.35 2.48
N TYR A 38 -7.67 0.42 2.85
CA TYR A 38 -8.50 0.57 4.05
C TYR A 38 -7.65 0.62 5.32
N VAL A 39 -6.60 -0.19 5.38
CA VAL A 39 -5.68 -0.17 6.52
C VAL A 39 -5.00 1.19 6.65
N VAL A 40 -4.53 1.75 5.53
CA VAL A 40 -3.91 3.08 5.51
C VAL A 40 -4.92 4.16 5.89
N GLU A 41 -6.13 4.10 5.34
CA GLU A 41 -7.18 5.07 5.66
C GLU A 41 -7.54 5.05 7.15
N GLU A 42 -7.61 3.86 7.75
CA GLU A 42 -7.87 3.72 9.17
C GLU A 42 -6.76 4.33 10.01
N ALA A 43 -5.51 4.11 9.63
CA ALA A 43 -4.36 4.71 10.30
C ALA A 43 -4.42 6.24 10.23
N VAL A 44 -4.73 6.78 9.06
CA VAL A 44 -4.85 8.23 8.85
C VAL A 44 -5.99 8.80 9.72
N ALA A 45 -7.11 8.10 9.76
CA ALA A 45 -8.26 8.51 10.59
C ALA A 45 -7.91 8.51 12.09
N SER A 46 -6.92 7.73 12.49
CA SER A 46 -6.42 7.68 13.87
C SER A 46 -5.34 8.74 14.16
N GLY A 47 -5.05 9.62 13.21
CA GLY A 47 -4.08 10.70 13.39
C GLY A 47 -2.65 10.35 13.00
N ILE A 48 -2.43 9.21 12.36
CA ILE A 48 -1.10 8.80 11.91
C ILE A 48 -0.80 9.50 10.58
N THR A 49 0.37 10.13 10.49
CA THR A 49 0.77 10.90 9.30
C THR A 49 1.85 10.22 8.48
N ASP A 50 2.71 9.43 9.12
CA ASP A 50 3.82 8.73 8.45
C ASP A 50 3.61 7.23 8.55
N ILE A 51 3.66 6.56 7.40
CA ILE A 51 3.44 5.12 7.33
C ILE A 51 4.60 4.47 6.61
N LEU A 52 5.20 3.47 7.23
CA LEU A 52 6.23 2.64 6.62
C LEU A 52 5.63 1.28 6.29
N ILE A 53 5.64 0.93 5.01
CA ILE A 53 5.14 -0.36 4.55
C ILE A 53 6.33 -1.24 4.18
N ILE A 54 6.41 -2.41 4.79
CA ILE A 54 7.49 -3.37 4.52
C ILE A 54 6.99 -4.33 3.47
N ILE A 55 7.64 -4.32 2.30
CA ILE A 55 7.26 -5.16 1.17
C ILE A 55 8.41 -6.10 0.80
N GLY A 56 8.10 -7.09 -0.02
CA GLY A 56 9.07 -8.03 -0.51
C GLY A 56 8.77 -8.41 -1.94
N LYS A 57 9.40 -9.48 -2.41
CA LYS A 57 9.20 -9.97 -3.77
C LYS A 57 7.71 -10.20 -4.04
N GLY A 58 7.24 -9.74 -5.20
CA GLY A 58 5.85 -9.90 -5.61
C GLY A 58 4.88 -8.87 -5.02
N LYS A 59 5.38 -7.86 -4.32
CA LYS A 59 4.55 -6.85 -3.64
C LYS A 59 4.56 -5.47 -4.33
N ARG A 60 5.11 -5.39 -5.54
CA ARG A 60 5.21 -4.12 -6.27
C ARG A 60 3.84 -3.45 -6.47
N ALA A 61 2.77 -4.23 -6.62
CA ALA A 61 1.44 -3.69 -6.80
C ALA A 61 0.99 -2.80 -5.64
N ILE A 62 1.46 -3.08 -4.41
CA ILE A 62 1.18 -2.26 -3.24
C ILE A 62 1.80 -0.89 -3.41
N GLU A 63 3.08 -0.85 -3.78
CA GLU A 63 3.80 0.41 -4.02
C GLU A 63 3.13 1.22 -5.12
N GLU A 64 2.83 0.58 -6.25
CA GLU A 64 2.19 1.24 -7.39
C GLU A 64 0.81 1.80 -7.05
N HIS A 65 0.08 1.13 -6.15
CA HIS A 65 -1.25 1.59 -5.77
C HIS A 65 -1.22 2.97 -5.10
N PHE A 66 -0.20 3.24 -4.30
CA PHE A 66 -0.08 4.51 -3.58
C PHE A 66 0.74 5.56 -4.32
N ASP A 67 1.45 5.18 -5.38
CA ASP A 67 2.22 6.12 -6.17
C ASP A 67 1.33 6.90 -7.13
N ARG A 68 1.81 8.07 -7.52
CA ARG A 68 1.16 8.82 -8.57
C ARG A 68 1.34 8.12 -9.91
N SER A 69 0.32 8.24 -10.76
CA SER A 69 0.38 7.74 -12.13
C SER A 69 0.08 8.89 -13.09
N PRO A 70 1.11 9.68 -13.47
CA PRO A 70 0.89 10.86 -14.32
C PRO A 70 0.22 10.53 -15.65
N ILE A 71 0.53 9.39 -16.24
CA ILE A 71 -0.06 8.98 -17.52
C ILE A 71 -1.58 8.73 -17.36
N LEU A 72 -1.96 8.02 -16.29
CA LEU A 72 -3.36 7.76 -16.01
C LEU A 72 -4.11 9.06 -15.67
N GLU A 73 -3.50 9.90 -14.84
CA GLU A 73 -4.09 11.19 -14.47
C GLU A 73 -4.35 12.05 -15.70
N GLU A 74 -3.37 12.12 -16.60
CA GLU A 74 -3.49 12.88 -17.84
C GLU A 74 -4.61 12.33 -18.74
N SER A 75 -4.71 11.02 -18.84
CA SER A 75 -5.77 10.37 -19.61
C SER A 75 -7.16 10.69 -19.05
N LEU A 76 -7.32 10.65 -17.72
CA LEU A 76 -8.59 10.96 -17.08
C LEU A 76 -8.96 12.43 -17.27
N LEU A 77 -7.98 13.30 -17.21
CA LEU A 77 -8.19 14.73 -17.42
C LEU A 77 -8.66 15.00 -18.87
N ALA A 78 -8.01 14.36 -19.84
CA ALA A 78 -8.37 14.50 -21.25
C ALA A 78 -9.78 14.02 -21.54
N LYS A 79 -10.23 12.96 -20.85
CA LYS A 79 -11.57 12.39 -20.98
C LYS A 79 -12.61 13.09 -20.10
N LYS A 80 -12.20 14.11 -19.37
CA LYS A 80 -13.06 14.87 -18.43
C LYS A 80 -13.69 14.00 -17.34
N GLN A 81 -12.98 12.96 -16.92
CA GLN A 81 -13.42 12.07 -15.84
C GLN A 81 -12.87 12.58 -14.51
N TYR A 82 -13.38 13.73 -14.08
CA TYR A 82 -12.85 14.47 -12.94
C TYR A 82 -13.03 13.72 -11.60
N ASP A 83 -14.13 13.01 -11.43
CA ASP A 83 -14.38 12.28 -10.19
C ASP A 83 -13.36 11.15 -9.98
N LEU A 84 -13.05 10.41 -11.04
CA LEU A 84 -12.03 9.37 -10.99
C LEU A 84 -10.64 9.96 -10.77
N LEU A 85 -10.36 11.08 -11.43
CA LEU A 85 -9.09 11.78 -11.27
C LEU A 85 -8.88 12.21 -9.82
N GLU A 86 -9.90 12.80 -9.19
CA GLU A 86 -9.85 13.17 -7.78
C GLU A 86 -9.60 11.97 -6.90
N GLN A 87 -10.27 10.85 -7.18
CA GLN A 87 -10.16 9.63 -6.40
C GLN A 87 -8.74 9.09 -6.40
N ILE A 88 -8.08 9.01 -7.56
CA ILE A 88 -6.73 8.47 -7.63
C ILE A 88 -5.69 9.43 -7.05
N LYS A 89 -5.89 10.74 -7.19
CA LYS A 89 -5.02 11.72 -6.54
C LYS A 89 -5.10 11.64 -5.02
N LYS A 90 -6.31 11.41 -4.50
CA LYS A 90 -6.54 11.27 -3.07
C LYS A 90 -5.80 10.09 -2.48
N ILE A 91 -5.74 8.97 -3.21
CA ILE A 91 -5.00 7.79 -2.79
C ILE A 91 -3.51 8.12 -2.61
N SER A 92 -2.92 8.82 -3.57
CA SER A 92 -1.49 9.19 -3.53
C SER A 92 -1.16 10.18 -2.41
N ASN A 93 -2.16 10.88 -1.89
CA ASN A 93 -1.99 11.90 -0.87
C ASN A 93 -2.54 11.53 0.50
N LEU A 94 -2.87 10.25 0.73
CA LEU A 94 -3.45 9.81 2.00
C LEU A 94 -2.54 10.07 3.20
N ALA A 95 -1.25 9.81 3.04
CA ALA A 95 -0.26 9.97 4.10
C ALA A 95 1.13 10.04 3.48
N ASN A 96 2.15 10.30 4.31
CA ASN A 96 3.53 10.13 3.89
C ASN A 96 3.85 8.63 3.98
N ILE A 97 3.84 7.97 2.83
CA ILE A 97 4.03 6.53 2.77
C ILE A 97 5.43 6.25 2.25
N HIS A 98 6.18 5.45 3.00
CA HIS A 98 7.51 5.00 2.65
C HIS A 98 7.51 3.49 2.55
N PHE A 99 8.30 2.96 1.63
CA PHE A 99 8.42 1.52 1.43
C PHE A 99 9.82 1.07 1.75
N ILE A 100 9.94 -0.08 2.42
CA ILE A 100 11.22 -0.73 2.63
C ILE A 100 11.11 -2.18 2.16
N TRP A 101 12.13 -2.64 1.44
CA TRP A 101 12.15 -3.99 0.88
C TRP A 101 12.78 -4.95 1.87
N GLN A 102 12.06 -6.02 2.20
CA GLN A 102 12.56 -7.12 2.99
C GLN A 102 13.06 -8.19 2.02
N LYS A 103 14.35 -8.49 2.10
CA LYS A 103 14.96 -9.46 1.18
C LYS A 103 14.54 -10.89 1.42
N GLU A 104 14.28 -11.23 2.68
CA GLU A 104 13.88 -12.57 3.10
C GLU A 104 12.59 -12.52 3.90
N MET A 105 11.75 -13.55 3.75
CA MET A 105 10.47 -13.64 4.43
C MET A 105 10.62 -14.32 5.79
N ASN A 106 11.23 -13.61 6.74
CA ASN A 106 11.54 -14.16 8.06
C ASN A 106 10.50 -13.81 9.13
N GLY A 107 9.33 -13.36 8.71
CA GLY A 107 8.22 -13.09 9.61
C GLY A 107 8.22 -11.70 10.23
N LEU A 108 7.28 -11.50 11.16
CA LEU A 108 7.00 -10.19 11.73
C LEU A 108 8.18 -9.57 12.47
N GLY A 109 8.92 -10.39 13.24
CA GLY A 109 10.07 -9.90 14.01
C GLY A 109 11.15 -9.32 13.11
N ASP A 110 11.41 -9.96 11.97
CA ASP A 110 12.40 -9.47 11.02
C ASP A 110 11.92 -8.22 10.32
N ALA A 111 10.62 -8.13 10.00
CA ALA A 111 10.04 -6.93 9.42
C ALA A 111 10.20 -5.72 10.34
N ILE A 112 9.98 -5.91 11.65
CA ILE A 112 10.16 -4.84 12.64
C ILE A 112 11.63 -4.41 12.70
N ARG A 113 12.55 -5.36 12.61
CA ARG A 113 13.98 -5.06 12.59
C ARG A 113 14.35 -4.18 11.38
N TYR A 114 13.84 -4.49 10.19
CA TYR A 114 14.03 -3.66 9.01
C TYR A 114 13.50 -2.25 9.23
N ALA A 115 12.35 -2.13 9.86
CA ALA A 115 11.75 -0.84 10.14
C ALA A 115 12.59 -0.01 11.12
N SER A 116 13.20 -0.64 12.12
CA SER A 116 14.01 0.09 13.12
C SER A 116 15.29 0.65 12.53
N ASP A 117 15.77 0.07 11.43
CA ASP A 117 16.97 0.56 10.74
C ASP A 117 16.66 1.71 9.76
N HIS A 118 15.39 1.95 9.54
CA HIS A 118 14.94 3.02 8.66
C HIS A 118 14.80 4.32 9.45
#